data_7102154c3a5cefa869165ecee29ad1b7
#
_entry.id   7102154c3a5cefa869165ecee29ad1b7
#
_cell.length_a   1.000
_cell.length_b   1.000
_cell.length_c   1.000
_cell.angle_alpha   90.00
_cell.angle_beta   90.00
_cell.angle_gamma   90.00
#
_symmetry.space_group_name_H-M   'P 1'
#
loop_
_entity.id
_entity.type
_entity.pdbx_description
1 polymer ?
#
loop_
_entity_poly.entity_id
_entity_poly.type
_entity_poly.pdbx_seq_one_letter_code
_entity_poly.pdbx_strand_id
1 'polypeptide(L)'
;MRILVVDLGSQWTHRIWRTLSYLKVETEIVSCKTPLGKIDADGLVLSGGAIRLGLGEVKELNEVSNYLDNFGKPILGICAGHQFIGMHFGGKAQPAKKPEYGKVELLVDEEDDLFKGLPRKFNVWASHNDEVVNVPHFKVLAHSKDCMNEAMRHEKKPIYGCIFHPEVEHTEHGEEIYANFARTCGKQVFK
;
A
#
# COMPACT_ATOMS: atom_id res chain seq x y z
N MET A 1 11.61 -6.76 -14.80
CA MET A 1 10.99 -6.53 -13.47
C MET A 1 9.50 -6.59 -13.65
N ARG A 2 8.85 -7.44 -12.90
CA ARG A 2 7.41 -7.68 -12.96
C ARG A 2 6.77 -7.39 -11.61
N ILE A 3 5.75 -6.54 -11.57
CA ILE A 3 4.98 -6.21 -10.37
C ILE A 3 3.51 -6.51 -10.63
N LEU A 4 2.91 -7.38 -9.84
CA LEU A 4 1.49 -7.71 -9.97
C LEU A 4 0.64 -6.82 -9.07
N VAL A 5 -0.53 -6.44 -9.58
CA VAL A 5 -1.55 -5.72 -8.82
C VAL A 5 -2.59 -6.73 -8.35
N VAL A 6 -2.66 -6.94 -7.04
CA VAL A 6 -3.63 -7.82 -6.40
C VAL A 6 -4.91 -7.03 -6.16
N ASP A 7 -5.99 -7.44 -6.81
CA ASP A 7 -7.27 -6.74 -6.73
C ASP A 7 -8.04 -7.12 -5.48
N LEU A 8 -8.23 -6.14 -4.58
CA LEU A 8 -9.07 -6.24 -3.38
C LEU A 8 -10.46 -5.61 -3.57
N GLY A 9 -10.84 -5.31 -4.82
CA GLY A 9 -12.15 -4.73 -5.16
C GLY A 9 -12.16 -3.21 -5.19
N SER A 10 -11.03 -2.56 -5.51
CA SER A 10 -10.97 -1.10 -5.68
C SER A 10 -11.50 -0.68 -7.05
N GLN A 11 -12.29 0.38 -7.07
CA GLN A 11 -12.63 1.07 -8.32
C GLN A 11 -11.39 1.66 -9.04
N TRP A 12 -10.25 1.79 -8.36
CA TRP A 12 -9.02 2.36 -8.89
C TRP A 12 -7.91 1.32 -9.17
N THR A 13 -8.18 0.01 -9.05
CA THR A 13 -7.21 -1.05 -9.35
C THR A 13 -6.56 -0.87 -10.72
N HIS A 14 -7.34 -0.52 -11.76
CA HIS A 14 -6.82 -0.25 -13.10
C HIS A 14 -5.92 0.99 -13.18
N ARG A 15 -6.09 1.97 -12.28
CA ARG A 15 -5.19 3.14 -12.23
C ARG A 15 -3.82 2.74 -11.73
N ILE A 16 -3.73 1.85 -10.72
CA ILE A 16 -2.45 1.29 -10.23
C ILE A 16 -1.72 0.59 -11.40
N TRP A 17 -2.42 -0.33 -12.06
CA TRP A 17 -1.90 -1.04 -13.23
C TRP A 17 -1.39 -0.08 -14.31
N ARG A 18 -2.16 0.95 -14.64
CA ARG A 18 -1.79 1.94 -15.64
C ARG A 18 -0.55 2.74 -15.25
N THR A 19 -0.46 3.20 -14.00
CA THR A 19 0.71 3.92 -13.50
C THR A 19 1.98 3.08 -13.61
N LEU A 20 1.93 1.80 -13.18
CA LEU A 20 3.06 0.87 -13.33
C LEU A 20 3.43 0.65 -14.81
N SER A 21 2.43 0.53 -15.69
CA SER A 21 2.65 0.39 -17.13
C SER A 21 3.34 1.62 -17.74
N TYR A 22 2.97 2.83 -17.33
CA TYR A 22 3.64 4.07 -17.77
C TYR A 22 5.10 4.13 -17.29
N LEU A 23 5.37 3.60 -16.11
CA LEU A 23 6.74 3.44 -15.58
C LEU A 23 7.53 2.32 -16.27
N LYS A 24 6.97 1.68 -17.32
CA LYS A 24 7.59 0.57 -18.06
C LYS A 24 7.87 -0.67 -17.22
N VAL A 25 7.09 -0.86 -16.17
CA VAL A 25 7.07 -2.09 -15.36
C VAL A 25 6.14 -3.10 -16.04
N GLU A 26 6.58 -4.35 -16.20
CA GLU A 26 5.70 -5.44 -16.59
C GLU A 26 4.68 -5.67 -15.47
N THR A 27 3.40 -5.57 -15.79
CA THR A 27 2.36 -5.61 -14.76
C THR A 27 1.06 -6.23 -15.25
N GLU A 28 0.37 -6.91 -14.36
CA GLU A 28 -0.90 -7.58 -14.59
C GLU A 28 -1.77 -7.45 -13.33
N ILE A 29 -3.09 -7.42 -13.49
CA ILE A 29 -4.05 -7.47 -12.37
C ILE A 29 -4.40 -8.93 -12.11
N VAL A 30 -4.26 -9.36 -10.87
CA VAL A 30 -4.60 -10.71 -10.43
C VAL A 30 -5.61 -10.68 -9.28
N SER A 31 -6.41 -11.74 -9.17
CA SER A 31 -7.36 -11.86 -8.06
C SER A 31 -6.64 -12.03 -6.72
N CYS A 32 -7.21 -11.47 -5.65
CA CYS A 32 -6.74 -11.71 -4.27
C CYS A 32 -6.84 -13.19 -3.83
N LYS A 33 -7.52 -14.03 -4.62
CA LYS A 33 -7.64 -15.49 -4.42
C LYS A 33 -6.60 -16.29 -5.21
N THR A 34 -5.69 -15.64 -5.93
CA THR A 34 -4.65 -16.34 -6.71
C THR A 34 -3.67 -17.03 -5.76
N PRO A 35 -3.47 -18.36 -5.83
CA PRO A 35 -2.52 -19.05 -4.96
C PRO A 35 -1.09 -18.50 -5.09
N LEU A 36 -0.36 -18.39 -3.97
CA LEU A 36 1.03 -17.90 -3.97
C LEU A 36 1.92 -18.65 -4.97
N GLY A 37 1.73 -19.97 -5.13
CA GLY A 37 2.50 -20.79 -6.07
C GLY A 37 2.28 -20.42 -7.55
N LYS A 38 1.28 -19.58 -7.87
CA LYS A 38 1.04 -19.04 -9.22
C LYS A 38 1.51 -17.59 -9.37
N ILE A 39 2.05 -17.00 -8.33
CA ILE A 39 2.58 -15.63 -8.33
C ILE A 39 4.04 -15.67 -8.78
N ASP A 40 4.28 -15.23 -10.02
CA ASP A 40 5.62 -14.99 -10.54
C ASP A 40 5.81 -13.49 -10.73
N ALA A 41 6.40 -12.85 -9.73
CA ALA A 41 6.62 -11.41 -9.70
C ALA A 41 7.83 -11.02 -8.84
N ASP A 42 8.34 -9.82 -9.05
CA ASP A 42 9.40 -9.19 -8.24
C ASP A 42 8.82 -8.33 -7.11
N GLY A 43 7.54 -7.99 -7.18
CA GLY A 43 6.82 -7.24 -6.16
C GLY A 43 5.30 -7.34 -6.33
N LEU A 44 4.56 -7.00 -5.29
CA LEU A 44 3.09 -6.96 -5.29
C LEU A 44 2.59 -5.58 -4.86
N VAL A 45 1.52 -5.11 -5.50
CA VAL A 45 0.72 -3.98 -4.99
C VAL A 45 -0.67 -4.51 -4.64
N LEU A 46 -1.03 -4.47 -3.36
CA LEU A 46 -2.37 -4.77 -2.89
C LEU A 46 -3.22 -3.51 -3.08
N SER A 47 -4.28 -3.58 -3.87
CA SER A 47 -5.13 -2.42 -4.16
C SER A 47 -5.93 -1.96 -2.93
N GLY A 48 -6.59 -0.84 -3.04
CA GLY A 48 -7.70 -0.49 -2.17
C GLY A 48 -8.87 -1.46 -2.30
N GLY A 49 -9.95 -1.22 -1.59
CA GLY A 49 -11.16 -2.02 -1.67
C GLY A 49 -12.29 -1.43 -0.85
N ALA A 50 -13.52 -1.86 -1.15
CA ALA A 50 -14.71 -1.48 -0.39
C ALA A 50 -14.87 -2.29 0.92
N ILE A 51 -13.94 -3.19 1.22
CA ILE A 51 -13.99 -4.06 2.39
C ILE A 51 -13.82 -3.23 3.66
N ARG A 52 -14.81 -3.29 4.55
CA ARG A 52 -14.79 -2.64 5.87
C ARG A 52 -14.03 -3.53 6.85
N LEU A 53 -12.70 -3.44 6.85
CA LEU A 53 -11.82 -4.28 7.67
C LEU A 53 -12.05 -4.05 9.18
N GLY A 54 -12.41 -2.84 9.58
CA GLY A 54 -12.79 -2.52 10.96
C GLY A 54 -14.06 -3.22 11.46
N LEU A 55 -14.84 -3.86 10.58
CA LEU A 55 -16.06 -4.62 10.88
C LEU A 55 -15.90 -6.14 10.79
N GLY A 56 -14.70 -6.67 10.53
CA GLY A 56 -14.38 -8.11 10.64
C GLY A 56 -14.61 -8.95 9.37
N GLU A 57 -14.78 -8.36 8.19
CA GLU A 57 -15.00 -9.09 6.93
C GLU A 57 -13.68 -9.57 6.30
N VAL A 58 -12.91 -10.43 7.00
CA VAL A 58 -11.54 -10.79 6.59
C VAL A 58 -11.44 -12.15 5.87
N LYS A 59 -12.50 -12.96 5.84
CA LYS A 59 -12.45 -14.36 5.39
C LYS A 59 -12.02 -14.59 3.93
N GLU A 60 -12.12 -13.59 3.06
CA GLU A 60 -11.76 -13.74 1.64
C GLU A 60 -10.28 -13.46 1.32
N LEU A 61 -9.47 -13.03 2.30
CA LEU A 61 -8.10 -12.57 2.11
C LEU A 61 -7.02 -13.57 2.60
N ASN A 62 -7.36 -14.87 2.71
CA ASN A 62 -6.42 -15.90 3.17
C ASN A 62 -5.15 -15.97 2.31
N GLU A 63 -5.27 -15.84 0.97
CA GLU A 63 -4.08 -15.84 0.09
C GLU A 63 -3.27 -14.55 0.25
N VAL A 64 -3.91 -13.43 0.54
CA VAL A 64 -3.18 -12.17 0.82
C VAL A 64 -2.38 -12.30 2.12
N SER A 65 -2.92 -12.96 3.15
CA SER A 65 -2.15 -13.32 4.35
C SER A 65 -0.93 -14.18 3.99
N ASN A 66 -1.13 -15.19 3.14
CA ASN A 66 -0.06 -16.06 2.67
C ASN A 66 1.03 -15.28 1.90
N TYR A 67 0.67 -14.23 1.12
CA TYR A 67 1.66 -13.34 0.48
C TYR A 67 2.48 -12.58 1.52
N LEU A 68 1.84 -12.00 2.54
CA LEU A 68 2.52 -11.23 3.60
C LEU A 68 3.50 -12.09 4.41
N ASP A 69 3.16 -13.37 4.60
CA ASP A 69 4.02 -14.29 5.34
C ASP A 69 5.16 -14.86 4.49
N ASN A 70 4.88 -15.27 3.24
CA ASN A 70 5.70 -16.21 2.50
C ASN A 70 6.21 -15.71 1.13
N PHE A 71 5.74 -14.57 0.59
CA PHE A 71 6.21 -14.07 -0.70
C PHE A 71 7.68 -13.63 -0.67
N GLY A 72 8.13 -13.06 0.44
CA GLY A 72 9.54 -12.71 0.67
C GLY A 72 10.13 -11.58 -0.17
N LYS A 73 9.34 -10.99 -1.07
CA LYS A 73 9.71 -9.86 -1.94
C LYS A 73 8.86 -8.63 -1.58
N PRO A 74 9.15 -7.41 -2.12
CA PRO A 74 8.44 -6.20 -1.77
C PRO A 74 6.92 -6.27 -1.99
N ILE A 75 6.17 -5.76 -1.00
CA ILE A 75 4.71 -5.61 -1.05
C ILE A 75 4.35 -4.18 -0.64
N LEU A 76 3.49 -3.52 -1.44
CA LEU A 76 2.90 -2.23 -1.13
C LEU A 76 1.38 -2.37 -1.01
N GLY A 77 0.81 -2.00 0.14
CA GLY A 77 -0.64 -1.94 0.34
C GLY A 77 -1.18 -0.53 0.17
N ILE A 78 -2.27 -0.37 -0.59
CA ILE A 78 -2.96 0.90 -0.79
C ILE A 78 -4.33 0.86 -0.08
N CYS A 79 -4.66 1.85 0.72
CA CYS A 79 -5.93 2.01 1.43
C CYS A 79 -6.35 0.72 2.17
N ALA A 80 -7.32 -0.05 1.67
CA ALA A 80 -7.68 -1.35 2.27
C ALA A 80 -6.48 -2.32 2.35
N GLY A 81 -5.59 -2.32 1.36
CA GLY A 81 -4.35 -3.09 1.40
C GLY A 81 -3.42 -2.67 2.55
N HIS A 82 -3.27 -1.36 2.80
CA HIS A 82 -2.55 -0.83 3.95
C HIS A 82 -3.18 -1.27 5.28
N GLN A 83 -4.51 -1.13 5.39
CA GLN A 83 -5.24 -1.52 6.60
C GLN A 83 -5.11 -3.04 6.85
N PHE A 84 -5.23 -3.84 5.80
CA PHE A 84 -5.08 -5.29 5.91
C PHE A 84 -3.67 -5.70 6.37
N ILE A 85 -2.63 -5.08 5.80
CA ILE A 85 -1.24 -5.26 6.26
C ILE A 85 -1.14 -4.95 7.75
N GLY A 86 -1.64 -3.80 8.19
CA GLY A 86 -1.58 -3.42 9.59
C GLY A 86 -2.25 -4.41 10.51
N MET A 87 -3.46 -4.88 10.15
CA MET A 87 -4.19 -5.89 10.92
C MET A 87 -3.49 -7.25 10.94
N HIS A 88 -2.95 -7.70 9.81
CA HIS A 88 -2.24 -8.98 9.70
C HIS A 88 -1.05 -9.05 10.67
N PHE A 89 -0.34 -7.94 10.85
CA PHE A 89 0.80 -7.84 11.78
C PHE A 89 0.41 -7.40 13.20
N GLY A 90 -0.86 -7.51 13.58
CA GLY A 90 -1.32 -7.31 14.95
C GLY A 90 -1.73 -5.89 15.30
N GLY A 91 -1.79 -4.98 14.33
CA GLY A 91 -2.41 -3.67 14.48
C GLY A 91 -3.94 -3.77 14.56
N LYS A 92 -4.57 -2.66 14.88
CA LYS A 92 -6.02 -2.56 15.01
C LYS A 92 -6.60 -1.63 13.94
N ALA A 93 -7.44 -2.16 13.05
CA ALA A 93 -8.29 -1.33 12.22
C ALA A 93 -9.52 -0.86 13.04
N GLN A 94 -9.84 0.41 12.93
CA GLN A 94 -10.94 1.04 13.64
C GLN A 94 -11.51 2.19 12.83
N PRO A 95 -12.77 2.62 13.07
CA PRO A 95 -13.28 3.84 12.50
C PRO A 95 -12.40 5.03 12.89
N ALA A 96 -11.98 5.82 11.90
CA ALA A 96 -11.24 7.05 12.13
C ALA A 96 -12.11 8.04 12.93
N LYS A 97 -11.51 8.80 13.84
CA LYS A 97 -12.23 9.87 14.55
C LYS A 97 -12.78 10.89 13.57
N LYS A 98 -12.05 11.13 12.49
CA LYS A 98 -12.45 11.99 11.40
C LYS A 98 -12.06 11.32 10.09
N PRO A 99 -13.03 10.78 9.34
CA PRO A 99 -12.78 10.22 8.01
C PRO A 99 -12.17 11.26 7.07
N GLU A 100 -11.28 10.81 6.18
CA GLU A 100 -10.64 11.68 5.22
C GLU A 100 -11.10 11.36 3.80
N TYR A 101 -11.60 12.40 3.11
CA TYR A 101 -12.07 12.33 1.74
C TYR A 101 -11.59 13.54 0.94
N GLY A 102 -10.99 13.28 -0.22
CA GLY A 102 -10.48 14.33 -1.09
C GLY A 102 -9.04 14.69 -0.79
N LYS A 103 -8.72 15.97 -0.95
CA LYS A 103 -7.37 16.51 -0.79
C LYS A 103 -6.98 16.59 0.68
N VAL A 104 -5.88 15.93 1.05
CA VAL A 104 -5.30 15.91 2.40
C VAL A 104 -3.83 16.33 2.32
N GLU A 105 -3.38 17.13 3.26
CA GLU A 105 -1.97 17.50 3.39
C GLU A 105 -1.21 16.39 4.11
N LEU A 106 -0.23 15.79 3.42
CA LEU A 106 0.66 14.77 3.96
C LEU A 106 1.94 15.42 4.52
N LEU A 107 2.33 14.98 5.70
CA LEU A 107 3.60 15.33 6.34
C LEU A 107 4.48 14.09 6.42
N VAL A 108 5.61 14.11 5.73
CA VAL A 108 6.58 13.01 5.71
C VAL A 108 7.50 13.14 6.92
N ASP A 109 7.39 12.23 7.87
CA ASP A 109 8.18 12.19 9.09
C ASP A 109 9.56 11.60 8.85
N GLU A 110 9.61 10.49 8.10
CA GLU A 110 10.86 9.83 7.75
C GLU A 110 10.98 9.69 6.23
N GLU A 111 12.12 10.11 5.68
CA GLU A 111 12.50 9.79 4.32
C GLU A 111 12.93 8.32 4.27
N ASP A 112 12.11 7.51 3.62
CA ASP A 112 12.33 6.09 3.40
C ASP A 112 12.31 5.78 1.91
N ASP A 113 12.43 4.51 1.54
CA ASP A 113 12.41 4.07 0.14
C ASP A 113 11.21 4.66 -0.63
N LEU A 114 9.99 4.70 -0.06
CA LEU A 114 8.80 5.21 -0.75
C LEU A 114 8.83 6.73 -1.00
N PHE A 115 9.37 7.49 -0.05
CA PHE A 115 9.38 8.95 -0.10
C PHE A 115 10.75 9.52 -0.50
N LYS A 116 11.65 8.67 -1.00
CA LYS A 116 13.00 9.09 -1.39
C LYS A 116 12.97 10.18 -2.46
N GLY A 117 13.57 11.31 -2.11
CA GLY A 117 13.67 12.48 -3.00
C GLY A 117 12.39 13.29 -3.13
N LEU A 118 11.36 13.01 -2.33
CA LEU A 118 10.11 13.78 -2.32
C LEU A 118 10.15 14.89 -1.26
N PRO A 119 9.32 15.93 -1.44
CA PRO A 119 9.17 16.97 -0.42
C PRO A 119 8.66 16.41 0.91
N ARG A 120 9.02 17.08 2.02
CA ARG A 120 8.51 16.72 3.35
C ARG A 120 7.01 17.01 3.54
N LYS A 121 6.41 17.73 2.60
CA LYS A 121 5.02 18.17 2.69
C LYS A 121 4.45 18.32 1.28
N PHE A 122 3.35 17.64 1.02
CA PHE A 122 2.61 17.70 -0.25
C PHE A 122 1.17 17.21 -0.07
N ASN A 123 0.34 17.35 -1.11
CA ASN A 123 -1.06 16.95 -1.03
C ASN A 123 -1.28 15.57 -1.62
N VAL A 124 -2.11 14.77 -0.96
CA VAL A 124 -2.52 13.45 -1.40
C VAL A 124 -4.05 13.36 -1.48
N TRP A 125 -4.54 12.36 -2.21
CA TRP A 125 -5.95 12.05 -2.27
C TRP A 125 -6.30 10.92 -1.31
N ALA A 126 -7.12 11.22 -0.30
CA ALA A 126 -7.62 10.26 0.67
C ALA A 126 -9.07 9.84 0.35
N SER A 127 -9.44 8.62 0.70
CA SER A 127 -10.81 8.10 0.61
C SER A 127 -10.98 6.94 1.58
N HIS A 128 -11.01 7.23 2.88
CA HIS A 128 -11.13 6.20 3.91
C HIS A 128 -11.96 6.64 5.12
N ASN A 129 -12.75 5.71 5.65
CA ASN A 129 -13.51 5.85 6.89
C ASN A 129 -12.74 5.30 8.09
N ASP A 130 -11.90 4.31 7.85
CA ASP A 130 -11.21 3.57 8.88
C ASP A 130 -9.71 3.89 8.83
N GLU A 131 -9.04 3.78 9.96
CA GLU A 131 -7.60 3.90 10.12
C GLU A 131 -7.02 2.63 10.75
N VAL A 132 -5.72 2.41 10.62
CA VAL A 132 -5.02 1.36 11.34
C VAL A 132 -4.03 1.96 12.33
N VAL A 133 -4.11 1.48 13.58
CA VAL A 133 -3.30 1.99 14.68
C VAL A 133 -2.54 0.87 15.39
N ASN A 134 -1.51 1.27 16.14
CA ASN A 134 -0.72 0.36 16.97
C ASN A 134 -0.20 -0.86 16.20
N VAL A 135 0.43 -0.64 15.03
CA VAL A 135 0.96 -1.72 14.18
C VAL A 135 2.35 -2.12 14.70
N PRO A 136 2.49 -3.30 15.34
CA PRO A 136 3.80 -3.77 15.83
C PRO A 136 4.79 -3.95 14.68
N HIS A 137 6.06 -3.64 14.94
CA HIS A 137 7.16 -3.81 13.98
C HIS A 137 7.06 -2.96 12.71
N PHE A 138 6.22 -1.92 12.72
CA PHE A 138 6.15 -0.94 11.66
C PHE A 138 6.57 0.44 12.15
N LYS A 139 7.30 1.14 11.31
CA LYS A 139 7.53 2.57 11.43
C LYS A 139 6.46 3.33 10.66
N VAL A 140 5.90 4.36 11.27
CA VAL A 140 5.11 5.36 10.55
C VAL A 140 6.08 6.24 9.77
N LEU A 141 5.82 6.42 8.49
CA LEU A 141 6.63 7.22 7.58
C LEU A 141 6.03 8.60 7.33
N ALA A 142 4.71 8.70 7.42
CA ALA A 142 3.98 9.94 7.16
C ALA A 142 2.64 9.96 7.91
N HIS A 143 2.19 11.16 8.22
CA HIS A 143 0.90 11.41 8.86
C HIS A 143 0.18 12.60 8.20
N SER A 144 -1.12 12.72 8.49
CA SER A 144 -1.92 13.90 8.23
C SER A 144 -2.35 14.56 9.55
N LYS A 145 -3.10 15.64 9.46
CA LYS A 145 -3.69 16.28 10.65
C LYS A 145 -4.62 15.34 11.42
N ASP A 146 -5.36 14.48 10.71
CA ASP A 146 -6.46 13.70 11.27
C ASP A 146 -6.15 12.18 11.29
N CYS A 147 -5.13 11.71 10.53
CA CYS A 147 -4.67 10.32 10.50
C CYS A 147 -3.17 10.23 10.81
N MET A 148 -2.82 9.53 11.89
CA MET A 148 -1.42 9.41 12.34
C MET A 148 -0.62 8.34 11.60
N ASN A 149 -1.25 7.53 10.77
CA ASN A 149 -0.60 6.46 9.99
C ASN A 149 -1.05 6.51 8.52
N GLU A 150 -0.64 7.57 7.83
CA GLU A 150 -0.87 7.72 6.39
C GLU A 150 0.01 6.80 5.57
N ALA A 151 1.23 6.54 6.04
CA ALA A 151 2.14 5.59 5.42
C ALA A 151 3.01 4.90 6.46
N MET A 152 3.30 3.63 6.20
CA MET A 152 4.12 2.82 7.09
C MET A 152 5.03 1.85 6.32
N ARG A 153 6.10 1.40 7.00
CA ARG A 153 7.02 0.36 6.54
C ARG A 153 7.31 -0.62 7.64
N HIS A 154 7.34 -1.92 7.32
CA HIS A 154 7.80 -2.94 8.26
C HIS A 154 9.32 -2.82 8.49
N GLU A 155 9.77 -2.93 9.75
CA GLU A 155 11.16 -2.71 10.15
C GLU A 155 12.16 -3.71 9.52
N LYS A 156 11.73 -4.95 9.26
CA LYS A 156 12.60 -6.03 8.79
C LYS A 156 12.22 -6.61 7.44
N LYS A 157 10.92 -6.59 7.06
CA LYS A 157 10.44 -7.11 5.79
C LYS A 157 10.27 -5.96 4.78
N PRO A 158 10.38 -6.17 3.47
CA PRO A 158 10.14 -5.14 2.47
C PRO A 158 8.63 -4.94 2.24
N ILE A 159 7.89 -4.61 3.30
CA ILE A 159 6.44 -4.43 3.29
C ILE A 159 6.13 -2.97 3.65
N TYR A 160 5.34 -2.34 2.79
CA TYR A 160 4.97 -0.93 2.85
C TYR A 160 3.46 -0.76 2.78
N GLY A 161 2.95 0.35 3.26
CA GLY A 161 1.55 0.71 3.11
C GLY A 161 1.34 2.21 3.03
N CYS A 162 0.37 2.63 2.21
CA CYS A 162 -0.16 4.00 2.15
C CYS A 162 -1.68 3.92 2.28
N ILE A 163 -2.28 4.68 3.19
CA ILE A 163 -3.75 4.70 3.32
C ILE A 163 -4.40 5.63 2.29
N PHE A 164 -3.67 6.64 1.81
CA PHE A 164 -4.07 7.49 0.68
C PHE A 164 -3.88 6.75 -0.66
N HIS A 165 -4.28 7.40 -1.77
CA HIS A 165 -4.29 6.83 -3.10
C HIS A 165 -3.26 7.47 -4.04
N PRO A 166 -2.02 6.93 -4.14
CA PRO A 166 -1.01 7.45 -5.07
C PRO A 166 -1.41 7.34 -6.54
N GLU A 167 -2.30 6.40 -6.89
CA GLU A 167 -2.80 6.16 -8.25
C GLU A 167 -3.81 7.21 -8.75
N VAL A 168 -4.29 8.08 -7.86
CA VAL A 168 -5.25 9.13 -8.20
C VAL A 168 -4.49 10.38 -8.62
N GLU A 169 -4.87 10.96 -9.77
CA GLU A 169 -4.19 12.12 -10.39
C GLU A 169 -4.09 13.36 -9.50
N HIS A 170 -4.94 13.47 -8.47
CA HIS A 170 -4.92 14.56 -7.50
C HIS A 170 -3.88 14.37 -6.37
N THR A 171 -3.23 13.19 -6.32
CA THR A 171 -2.10 12.96 -5.43
C THR A 171 -0.83 13.51 -6.09
N GLU A 172 -0.26 14.52 -5.46
CA GLU A 172 1.05 15.05 -5.85
C GLU A 172 2.11 13.95 -5.66
N HIS A 173 3.04 13.79 -6.60
CA HIS A 173 4.11 12.78 -6.55
C HIS A 173 3.65 11.30 -6.50
N GLY A 174 2.42 11.00 -6.95
CA GLY A 174 1.92 9.63 -6.93
C GLY A 174 2.71 8.67 -7.82
N GLU A 175 3.13 9.10 -9.02
CA GLU A 175 3.97 8.30 -9.92
C GLU A 175 5.37 8.06 -9.33
N GLU A 176 5.95 9.04 -8.66
CA GLU A 176 7.25 8.92 -8.00
C GLU A 176 7.21 7.93 -6.84
N ILE A 177 6.11 7.85 -6.08
CA ILE A 177 5.91 6.84 -5.03
C ILE A 177 5.94 5.44 -5.64
N TYR A 178 5.22 5.19 -6.76
CA TYR A 178 5.28 3.90 -7.47
C TYR A 178 6.66 3.63 -8.08
N ALA A 179 7.33 4.64 -8.62
CA ALA A 179 8.69 4.50 -9.13
C ALA A 179 9.68 4.13 -8.01
N ASN A 180 9.52 4.74 -6.84
CA ASN A 180 10.32 4.43 -5.65
C ASN A 180 10.07 2.99 -5.18
N PHE A 181 8.81 2.56 -5.11
CA PHE A 181 8.46 1.17 -4.80
C PHE A 181 9.07 0.19 -5.83
N ALA A 182 8.94 0.48 -7.12
CA ALA A 182 9.53 -0.36 -8.17
C ALA A 182 11.06 -0.51 -8.02
N ARG A 183 11.76 0.56 -7.59
CA ARG A 183 13.21 0.46 -7.29
C ARG A 183 13.51 -0.51 -6.14
N THR A 184 12.64 -0.65 -5.16
CA THR A 184 12.83 -1.65 -4.09
C THR A 184 12.73 -3.07 -4.63
N CYS A 185 11.85 -3.32 -5.60
CA CYS A 185 11.69 -4.61 -6.26
C CYS A 185 12.94 -5.01 -7.09
N GLY A 186 13.64 -4.04 -7.70
CA GLY A 186 14.86 -4.27 -8.47
C GLY A 186 16.12 -4.52 -7.61
N LYS A 187 16.14 -4.06 -6.36
CA LYS A 187 17.33 -4.20 -5.48
C LYS A 187 17.62 -5.65 -5.03
N GLN A 188 16.68 -6.57 -5.17
CA GLN A 188 16.84 -7.95 -4.72
C GLN A 188 17.56 -8.86 -5.73
N VAL A 189 17.91 -8.35 -6.92
CA VAL A 189 18.55 -9.13 -7.98
C VAL A 189 20.10 -9.19 -7.80
N PHE A 190 20.64 -8.44 -6.83
CA PHE A 190 22.09 -8.41 -6.57
C PHE A 190 22.41 -8.85 -5.12
N LYS A 191 22.27 -10.15 -4.87
CA LYS A 191 22.95 -10.86 -3.78
C LYS A 191 23.78 -12.01 -4.34
#